data_495e3f783ed688640c06f66c3536628b
#
_entry.id   495e3f783ed688640c06f66c3536628b
#
_cell.length_a   1.000
_cell.length_b   1.000
_cell.length_c   1.000
_cell.angle_alpha   90.00
_cell.angle_beta   90.00
_cell.angle_gamma   90.00
#
_symmetry.space_group_name_H-M   'P 1'
#
loop_
_entity.id
_entity.type
_entity.pdbx_description
1 polymer ?
#
loop_
_entity_poly.entity_id
_entity_poly.type
_entity_poly.pdbx_seq_one_letter_code
_entity_poly.pdbx_strand_id
1 'polypeptide(L)'
;YGRSRGLGDVYKRQVEHVKRYTALGFGTDQGKLSNVNGMAILANALGKSIAETGTTMFRPAYTPTTFGAIAGREVKKLFDPKRYTPMHDWHLENTVEFENVGQWKRPWYFPKSGETMEQSVRRECVAVRNSLGILDASTLGKIDVQGKDAKEFLNRVYTNNFDTLNPGKCRYGLMLKEDGMIFDDGVCACISKDHYLIHTTTGGAAN
;
A
#
# COMPACT_ATOMS: atom_id res chain seq x y z
N TYR A 1 -32.60 -34.92 15.64
CA TYR A 1 -32.59 -34.07 14.46
C TYR A 1 -31.25 -34.18 13.74
N GLY A 2 -31.21 -35.07 12.71
CA GLY A 2 -30.00 -35.34 11.93
C GLY A 2 -29.50 -34.19 11.07
N ARG A 3 -29.96 -32.98 11.32
CA ARG A 3 -29.62 -31.79 10.50
C ARG A 3 -28.14 -31.44 10.48
N SER A 4 -27.42 -31.62 11.60
CA SER A 4 -26.00 -31.31 11.61
C SER A 4 -25.16 -32.32 10.82
N ARG A 5 -25.52 -33.61 10.86
CA ARG A 5 -24.88 -34.62 10.03
C ARG A 5 -25.24 -34.45 8.56
N GLY A 6 -26.53 -34.20 8.25
CA GLY A 6 -26.99 -33.95 6.91
C GLY A 6 -26.34 -32.73 6.28
N LEU A 7 -26.21 -31.62 6.99
CA LEU A 7 -25.53 -30.42 6.51
C LEU A 7 -24.05 -30.67 6.25
N GLY A 8 -23.33 -31.38 7.14
CA GLY A 8 -21.93 -31.69 6.96
C GLY A 8 -21.65 -32.57 5.74
N ASP A 9 -22.46 -33.63 5.53
CA ASP A 9 -22.33 -34.49 4.36
C ASP A 9 -22.80 -33.84 3.07
N VAL A 10 -23.84 -33.04 3.15
CA VAL A 10 -24.37 -32.25 2.04
C VAL A 10 -23.32 -31.26 1.54
N TYR A 11 -22.67 -30.54 2.43
CA TYR A 11 -21.61 -29.57 2.05
C TYR A 11 -20.35 -30.23 1.49
N LYS A 12 -20.02 -31.44 1.92
CA LYS A 12 -18.82 -32.15 1.44
C LYS A 12 -18.96 -32.75 0.04
N ARG A 13 -20.18 -32.84 -0.48
CA ARG A 13 -20.49 -33.48 -1.77
C ARG A 13 -21.20 -32.55 -2.74
N GLN A 14 -21.21 -31.27 -2.47
CA GLN A 14 -21.96 -30.30 -3.28
C GLN A 14 -21.03 -29.19 -3.83
N VAL A 15 -21.55 -28.55 -4.85
CA VAL A 15 -20.87 -27.40 -5.49
C VAL A 15 -20.54 -26.27 -4.52
N GLU A 16 -21.34 -26.05 -3.48
CA GLU A 16 -21.05 -25.08 -2.41
C GLU A 16 -19.84 -25.45 -1.56
N HIS A 17 -19.57 -26.75 -1.36
CA HIS A 17 -18.35 -27.20 -0.69
C HIS A 17 -17.12 -26.93 -1.57
N VAL A 18 -17.18 -27.25 -2.85
CA VAL A 18 -16.11 -26.97 -3.81
C VAL A 18 -15.79 -25.47 -3.83
N LYS A 19 -16.82 -24.62 -3.88
CA LYS A 19 -16.66 -23.16 -3.82
C LYS A 19 -15.90 -22.71 -2.57
N ARG A 20 -16.23 -23.23 -1.40
CA ARG A 20 -15.58 -22.84 -0.14
C ARG A 20 -14.17 -23.39 0.01
N TYR A 21 -13.91 -24.55 -0.53
CA TYR A 21 -12.62 -25.22 -0.42
C TYR A 21 -11.59 -24.71 -1.44
N THR A 22 -12.04 -24.31 -2.63
CA THR A 22 -11.17 -23.99 -3.77
C THR A 22 -11.17 -22.53 -4.19
N ALA A 23 -11.94 -21.68 -3.56
CA ALA A 23 -12.19 -20.30 -4.01
C ALA A 23 -12.88 -20.21 -5.41
N LEU A 24 -13.55 -21.27 -5.86
CA LEU A 24 -14.38 -21.25 -7.07
C LEU A 24 -15.44 -20.15 -6.98
N GLY A 25 -15.57 -19.31 -7.99
CA GLY A 25 -16.54 -18.23 -8.03
C GLY A 25 -16.14 -16.96 -7.28
N PHE A 26 -14.88 -16.83 -6.90
CA PHE A 26 -14.34 -15.63 -6.27
C PHE A 26 -13.60 -14.72 -7.27
N GLY A 27 -13.07 -13.60 -6.76
CA GLY A 27 -12.29 -12.64 -7.51
C GLY A 27 -13.11 -11.91 -8.58
N THR A 28 -12.47 -11.49 -9.63
CA THR A 28 -13.10 -10.73 -10.73
C THR A 28 -14.08 -11.57 -11.56
N ASP A 29 -13.89 -12.87 -11.59
CA ASP A 29 -14.78 -13.81 -12.30
C ASP A 29 -16.16 -13.90 -11.63
N GLN A 30 -16.22 -13.90 -10.30
CA GLN A 30 -17.45 -14.05 -9.51
C GLN A 30 -18.34 -15.22 -9.97
N GLY A 31 -17.73 -16.26 -10.52
CA GLY A 31 -18.41 -17.47 -10.99
C GLY A 31 -18.99 -17.41 -12.39
N LYS A 32 -18.82 -16.32 -13.13
CA LYS A 32 -19.41 -16.17 -14.48
C LYS A 32 -18.88 -17.20 -15.48
N LEU A 33 -17.61 -17.56 -15.39
CA LEU A 33 -16.98 -18.62 -16.19
C LEU A 33 -16.66 -19.85 -15.34
N SER A 34 -16.08 -19.66 -14.17
CA SER A 34 -15.57 -20.73 -13.33
C SER A 34 -16.68 -21.67 -12.82
N ASN A 35 -17.90 -21.18 -12.56
CA ASN A 35 -18.99 -22.03 -12.10
C ASN A 35 -19.39 -23.09 -13.13
N VAL A 36 -19.42 -22.76 -14.42
CA VAL A 36 -19.76 -23.73 -15.48
C VAL A 36 -18.76 -24.88 -15.52
N ASN A 37 -17.48 -24.54 -15.52
CA ASN A 37 -16.39 -25.52 -15.52
C ASN A 37 -16.36 -26.33 -14.22
N GLY A 38 -16.53 -25.66 -13.07
CA GLY A 38 -16.55 -26.31 -11.77
C GLY A 38 -17.71 -27.27 -11.59
N MET A 39 -18.90 -26.94 -12.09
CA MET A 39 -20.06 -27.86 -12.12
C MET A 39 -19.77 -29.10 -12.96
N ALA A 40 -19.22 -28.93 -14.16
CA ALA A 40 -18.93 -30.04 -15.06
C ALA A 40 -17.87 -30.99 -14.47
N ILE A 41 -16.80 -30.45 -13.90
CA ILE A 41 -15.75 -31.24 -13.24
C ILE A 41 -16.31 -32.01 -12.04
N LEU A 42 -17.11 -31.35 -11.21
CA LEU A 42 -17.73 -31.99 -10.04
C LEU A 42 -18.77 -33.03 -10.42
N ALA A 43 -19.60 -32.76 -11.41
CA ALA A 43 -20.58 -33.71 -11.93
C ALA A 43 -19.89 -35.00 -12.41
N ASN A 44 -18.82 -34.85 -13.20
CA ASN A 44 -18.03 -36.00 -13.67
C ASN A 44 -17.42 -36.79 -12.49
N ALA A 45 -16.84 -36.10 -11.51
CA ALA A 45 -16.25 -36.73 -10.33
C ALA A 45 -17.25 -37.48 -9.44
N LEU A 46 -18.51 -37.04 -9.44
CA LEU A 46 -19.59 -37.66 -8.67
C LEU A 46 -20.41 -38.71 -9.48
N GLY A 47 -20.13 -38.87 -10.76
CA GLY A 47 -20.92 -39.72 -11.66
C GLY A 47 -22.40 -39.24 -11.82
N LYS A 48 -22.60 -37.90 -11.77
CA LYS A 48 -23.91 -37.26 -11.88
C LYS A 48 -24.00 -36.38 -13.13
N SER A 49 -25.22 -36.04 -13.52
CA SER A 49 -25.43 -34.99 -14.51
C SER A 49 -25.12 -33.61 -13.93
N ILE A 50 -24.86 -32.62 -14.80
CA ILE A 50 -24.65 -31.22 -14.39
C ILE A 50 -25.93 -30.67 -13.73
N ALA A 51 -27.09 -31.03 -14.22
CA ALA A 51 -28.40 -30.63 -13.67
C ALA A 51 -28.60 -31.10 -12.22
N GLU A 52 -28.21 -32.35 -11.92
CA GLU A 52 -28.28 -32.91 -10.57
C GLU A 52 -27.24 -32.32 -9.62
N THR A 53 -26.09 -31.88 -10.15
CA THR A 53 -25.03 -31.24 -9.36
C THR A 53 -25.41 -29.82 -8.94
N GLY A 54 -26.09 -29.11 -9.83
CA GLY A 54 -26.54 -27.73 -9.60
C GLY A 54 -25.42 -26.69 -9.61
N THR A 55 -25.79 -25.44 -9.46
CA THR A 55 -24.84 -24.30 -9.44
C THR A 55 -24.65 -23.74 -8.03
N THR A 56 -23.57 -22.97 -7.83
CA THR A 56 -23.36 -22.25 -6.59
C THR A 56 -24.34 -21.08 -6.47
N MET A 57 -24.65 -20.70 -5.24
CA MET A 57 -25.37 -19.45 -4.97
C MET A 57 -24.44 -18.26 -5.18
N PHE A 58 -24.95 -17.25 -5.85
CA PHE A 58 -24.23 -15.97 -6.01
C PHE A 58 -24.20 -15.21 -4.70
N ARG A 59 -23.08 -14.51 -4.48
CA ARG A 59 -22.94 -13.58 -3.36
C ARG A 59 -23.23 -12.14 -3.83
N PRO A 60 -23.56 -11.21 -2.90
CA PRO A 60 -23.67 -9.80 -3.22
C PRO A 60 -22.44 -9.30 -3.96
N ALA A 61 -22.61 -8.23 -4.74
CA ALA A 61 -21.59 -7.68 -5.64
C ALA A 61 -21.14 -8.65 -6.74
N TYR A 62 -22.09 -9.35 -7.33
CA TYR A 62 -21.88 -10.24 -8.50
C TYR A 62 -21.20 -9.52 -9.68
N THR A 63 -21.52 -8.25 -9.88
CA THR A 63 -20.76 -7.35 -10.74
C THR A 63 -19.77 -6.55 -9.91
N PRO A 64 -18.58 -6.22 -10.43
CA PRO A 64 -17.62 -5.37 -9.71
C PRO A 64 -18.30 -4.08 -9.24
N THR A 65 -18.20 -3.83 -7.93
CA THR A 65 -18.82 -2.66 -7.29
C THR A 65 -17.76 -1.91 -6.53
N THR A 66 -17.67 -0.60 -6.75
CA THR A 66 -16.71 0.25 -6.03
C THR A 66 -17.12 0.46 -4.57
N PHE A 67 -16.17 0.68 -3.70
CA PHE A 67 -16.45 1.03 -2.30
C PHE A 67 -17.32 2.30 -2.19
N GLY A 68 -17.14 3.26 -3.10
CA GLY A 68 -17.97 4.46 -3.15
C GLY A 68 -19.46 4.16 -3.39
N ALA A 69 -19.77 3.20 -4.27
CA ALA A 69 -21.14 2.76 -4.50
C ALA A 69 -21.74 2.04 -3.28
N ILE A 70 -20.95 1.23 -2.57
CA ILE A 70 -21.37 0.54 -1.34
C ILE A 70 -21.59 1.51 -0.19
N ALA A 71 -20.72 2.51 -0.03
CA ALA A 71 -20.81 3.54 1.01
C ALA A 71 -22.03 4.45 0.84
N GLY A 72 -22.54 4.58 -0.37
CA GLY A 72 -23.69 5.43 -0.68
C GLY A 72 -23.40 6.93 -0.55
N ARG A 73 -24.43 7.71 -0.18
CA ARG A 73 -24.34 9.17 -0.12
C ARG A 73 -23.84 9.73 1.20
N GLU A 74 -23.88 8.96 2.26
CA GLU A 74 -23.53 9.40 3.62
C GLU A 74 -22.05 9.20 3.94
N VAL A 75 -21.18 9.57 3.00
CA VAL A 75 -19.74 9.55 3.21
C VAL A 75 -19.30 10.75 4.03
N LYS A 76 -18.69 10.49 5.16
CA LYS A 76 -18.13 11.51 6.06
C LYS A 76 -16.61 11.60 5.87
N LYS A 77 -15.99 12.54 6.57
CA LYS A 77 -14.54 12.80 6.49
C LYS A 77 -13.66 11.55 6.70
N LEU A 78 -14.12 10.58 7.48
CA LEU A 78 -13.38 9.35 7.75
C LEU A 78 -13.48 8.28 6.66
N PHE A 79 -14.34 8.46 5.67
CA PHE A 79 -14.45 7.52 4.53
C PHE A 79 -13.19 7.55 3.64
N ASP A 80 -12.68 8.75 3.37
CA ASP A 80 -11.45 8.97 2.62
C ASP A 80 -10.68 10.12 3.29
N PRO A 81 -10.06 9.87 4.45
CA PRO A 81 -9.38 10.92 5.19
C PRO A 81 -8.18 11.45 4.42
N LYS A 82 -8.05 12.77 4.37
CA LYS A 82 -6.94 13.45 3.74
C LYS A 82 -6.04 14.05 4.80
N ARG A 83 -4.74 13.89 4.61
CA ARG A 83 -3.70 14.49 5.43
C ARG A 83 -2.99 15.58 4.66
N TYR A 84 -2.67 16.67 5.33
CA TYR A 84 -2.01 17.82 4.76
C TYR A 84 -0.71 18.09 5.51
N THR A 85 0.31 18.53 4.79
CA THR A 85 1.57 18.95 5.42
C THR A 85 1.38 20.31 6.12
N PRO A 86 2.26 20.68 7.07
CA PRO A 86 2.23 22.02 7.67
C PRO A 86 2.39 23.16 6.65
N MET A 87 2.96 22.89 5.48
CA MET A 87 3.16 23.86 4.40
C MET A 87 2.05 23.86 3.36
N HIS A 88 0.94 23.14 3.59
CA HIS A 88 -0.11 22.95 2.59
C HIS A 88 -0.67 24.26 2.02
N ASP A 89 -0.98 25.22 2.88
CA ASP A 89 -1.53 26.51 2.45
C ASP A 89 -0.53 27.29 1.61
N TRP A 90 0.74 27.28 1.98
CA TRP A 90 1.80 27.89 1.18
C TRP A 90 1.92 27.25 -0.20
N HIS A 91 1.78 25.94 -0.29
CA HIS A 91 1.78 25.21 -1.56
C HIS A 91 0.59 25.64 -2.45
N LEU A 92 -0.59 25.78 -1.86
CA LEU A 92 -1.79 26.26 -2.60
C LEU A 92 -1.59 27.68 -3.14
N GLU A 93 -1.04 28.58 -2.35
CA GLU A 93 -0.72 29.96 -2.74
C GLU A 93 0.29 30.02 -3.90
N ASN A 94 1.14 29.01 -4.02
CA ASN A 94 2.16 28.89 -5.06
C ASN A 94 1.74 28.00 -6.24
N THR A 95 0.46 27.74 -6.42
CA THR A 95 -0.12 27.02 -7.59
C THR A 95 0.46 25.61 -7.77
N VAL A 96 0.62 24.86 -6.70
CA VAL A 96 1.13 23.49 -6.74
C VAL A 96 0.14 22.51 -7.33
N GLU A 97 0.63 21.50 -8.03
CA GLU A 97 -0.11 20.25 -8.29
C GLU A 97 0.26 19.22 -7.23
N PHE A 98 -0.77 18.55 -6.67
CA PHE A 98 -0.57 17.55 -5.62
C PHE A 98 -0.68 16.13 -6.16
N GLU A 99 0.13 15.23 -5.62
CA GLU A 99 -0.08 13.79 -5.73
C GLU A 99 -0.63 13.20 -4.43
N ASN A 100 -1.34 12.07 -4.55
CA ASN A 100 -1.79 11.32 -3.40
C ASN A 100 -0.75 10.24 -3.05
N VAL A 101 -0.16 10.35 -1.85
CA VAL A 101 0.73 9.32 -1.31
C VAL A 101 0.03 8.73 -0.08
N GLY A 102 -0.69 7.63 -0.29
CA GLY A 102 -1.66 7.16 0.68
C GLY A 102 -2.73 8.22 0.94
N GLN A 103 -2.88 8.62 2.19
CA GLN A 103 -3.82 9.67 2.60
C GLN A 103 -3.24 11.09 2.50
N TRP A 104 -1.95 11.23 2.24
CA TRP A 104 -1.28 12.52 2.19
C TRP A 104 -1.47 13.21 0.84
N LYS A 105 -1.75 14.52 0.87
CA LYS A 105 -1.58 15.43 -0.24
C LYS A 105 -0.15 15.94 -0.22
N ARG A 106 0.68 15.39 -1.09
CA ARG A 106 2.09 15.76 -1.21
C ARG A 106 2.27 16.69 -2.41
N PRO A 107 3.00 17.83 -2.29
CA PRO A 107 3.32 18.66 -3.44
C PRO A 107 4.12 17.83 -4.47
N TRP A 108 3.71 17.91 -5.73
CA TRP A 108 4.29 17.14 -6.82
C TRP A 108 5.19 18.00 -7.69
N TYR A 109 4.61 19.05 -8.27
CA TYR A 109 5.34 20.06 -9.06
C TYR A 109 4.59 21.38 -9.04
N PHE A 110 5.29 22.48 -9.44
CA PHE A 110 4.76 23.83 -9.44
C PHE A 110 4.67 24.36 -10.89
N PRO A 111 3.52 24.20 -11.58
CA PRO A 111 3.38 24.63 -12.96
C PRO A 111 3.39 26.16 -13.09
N LYS A 112 3.99 26.67 -14.16
CA LYS A 112 3.78 28.02 -14.64
C LYS A 112 2.70 28.02 -15.72
N SER A 113 2.12 29.20 -15.99
CA SER A 113 1.08 29.33 -17.01
C SER A 113 1.55 28.75 -18.36
N GLY A 114 0.77 27.82 -18.90
CA GLY A 114 1.04 27.16 -20.17
C GLY A 114 2.07 26.04 -20.15
N GLU A 115 2.67 25.70 -18.99
CA GLU A 115 3.58 24.57 -18.88
C GLU A 115 2.82 23.23 -18.74
N THR A 116 3.32 22.21 -19.41
CA THR A 116 2.96 20.82 -19.13
C THR A 116 3.69 20.34 -17.87
N MET A 117 3.25 19.21 -17.30
CA MET A 117 3.95 18.57 -16.17
C MET A 117 5.42 18.33 -16.46
N GLU A 118 5.74 17.78 -17.64
CA GLU A 118 7.10 17.47 -18.04
C GLU A 118 7.99 18.72 -18.13
N GLN A 119 7.44 19.81 -18.67
CA GLN A 119 8.14 21.09 -18.76
C GLN A 119 8.41 21.69 -17.38
N SER A 120 7.43 21.62 -16.47
CA SER A 120 7.55 22.08 -15.09
C SER A 120 8.62 21.30 -14.33
N VAL A 121 8.56 19.96 -14.38
CA VAL A 121 9.54 19.07 -13.74
C VAL A 121 10.95 19.32 -14.28
N ARG A 122 11.09 19.43 -15.60
CA ARG A 122 12.40 19.72 -16.22
C ARG A 122 12.96 21.06 -15.75
N ARG A 123 12.14 22.10 -15.70
CA ARG A 123 12.54 23.43 -15.22
C ARG A 123 13.00 23.38 -13.76
N GLU A 124 12.25 22.70 -12.90
CA GLU A 124 12.60 22.57 -11.47
C GLU A 124 13.90 21.78 -11.29
N CYS A 125 14.08 20.68 -11.99
CA CYS A 125 15.33 19.92 -11.97
C CYS A 125 16.54 20.76 -12.41
N VAL A 126 16.39 21.56 -13.47
CA VAL A 126 17.45 22.49 -13.95
C VAL A 126 17.73 23.57 -12.91
N ALA A 127 16.70 24.13 -12.27
CA ALA A 127 16.85 25.13 -11.22
C ALA A 127 17.64 24.59 -10.02
N VAL A 128 17.32 23.39 -9.54
CA VAL A 128 18.05 22.75 -8.44
C VAL A 128 19.53 22.50 -8.78
N ARG A 129 19.83 22.17 -10.06
CA ARG A 129 21.21 21.91 -10.51
C ARG A 129 22.04 23.20 -10.61
N ASN A 130 21.41 24.31 -10.97
CA ASN A 130 22.10 25.57 -11.24
C ASN A 130 21.98 26.58 -10.08
N SER A 131 21.12 26.35 -9.11
CA SER A 131 20.84 27.25 -8.01
C SER A 131 20.43 26.48 -6.75
N LEU A 132 19.30 26.83 -6.13
CA LEU A 132 18.78 26.25 -4.90
C LEU A 132 17.40 25.66 -5.13
N GLY A 133 17.11 24.52 -4.49
CA GLY A 133 15.79 23.91 -4.42
C GLY A 133 15.33 23.70 -2.98
N ILE A 134 14.02 23.72 -2.77
CA ILE A 134 13.36 23.38 -1.50
C ILE A 134 12.44 22.21 -1.75
N LEU A 135 12.44 21.22 -0.85
CA LEU A 135 11.54 20.07 -0.86
C LEU A 135 10.79 20.00 0.47
N ASP A 136 9.46 19.93 0.39
CA ASP A 136 8.62 19.59 1.56
C ASP A 136 8.67 18.09 1.82
N ALA A 137 9.52 17.69 2.77
CA ALA A 137 9.70 16.31 3.20
C ALA A 137 8.83 15.93 4.41
N SER A 138 7.79 16.71 4.72
CA SER A 138 6.96 16.51 5.93
C SER A 138 6.24 15.17 5.97
N THR A 139 5.97 14.56 4.82
CA THR A 139 5.28 13.27 4.74
C THR A 139 6.19 12.06 5.06
N LEU A 140 7.50 12.22 4.98
CA LEU A 140 8.45 11.16 5.34
C LEU A 140 8.42 10.91 6.84
N GLY A 141 8.67 9.68 7.28
CA GLY A 141 8.89 9.37 8.69
C GLY A 141 10.18 10.01 9.21
N LYS A 142 10.21 10.34 10.48
CA LYS A 142 11.38 10.87 11.20
C LYS A 142 11.56 10.10 12.48
N ILE A 143 12.73 9.51 12.65
CA ILE A 143 13.11 8.79 13.85
C ILE A 143 14.37 9.45 14.41
N ASP A 144 14.28 9.87 15.66
CA ASP A 144 15.40 10.46 16.38
C ASP A 144 16.05 9.39 17.27
N VAL A 145 17.29 9.02 16.96
CA VAL A 145 18.04 7.97 17.66
C VAL A 145 19.18 8.61 18.43
N GLN A 146 19.13 8.51 19.76
CA GLN A 146 20.12 9.10 20.66
C GLN A 146 20.66 8.06 21.64
N GLY A 147 21.94 8.15 21.94
CA GLY A 147 22.60 7.34 22.97
C GLY A 147 23.93 6.77 22.50
N LYS A 148 24.73 6.31 23.47
CA LYS A 148 26.08 5.80 23.23
C LYS A 148 26.11 4.58 22.28
N ASP A 149 25.04 3.83 22.25
CA ASP A 149 24.90 2.61 21.45
C ASP A 149 24.15 2.85 20.12
N ALA A 150 23.80 4.11 19.80
CA ALA A 150 23.02 4.49 18.61
C ALA A 150 23.67 3.99 17.30
N LYS A 151 24.97 4.13 17.18
CA LYS A 151 25.73 3.68 16.01
C LYS A 151 25.68 2.15 15.85
N GLU A 152 25.88 1.40 16.93
CA GLU A 152 25.79 -0.06 16.92
C GLU A 152 24.38 -0.51 16.56
N PHE A 153 23.37 0.13 17.12
CA PHE A 153 21.96 -0.14 16.76
C PHE A 153 21.74 0.05 15.25
N LEU A 154 22.21 1.14 14.67
CA LEU A 154 22.09 1.39 13.23
C LEU A 154 22.81 0.33 12.38
N ASN A 155 24.00 -0.12 12.78
CA ASN A 155 24.70 -1.19 12.09
C ASN A 155 23.96 -2.54 12.14
N ARG A 156 23.06 -2.74 13.12
CA ARG A 156 22.23 -3.96 13.21
C ARG A 156 20.95 -3.87 12.37
N VAL A 157 20.40 -2.65 12.21
CA VAL A 157 19.13 -2.43 11.52
C VAL A 157 19.34 -2.24 10.02
N TYR A 158 20.43 -1.59 9.64
CA TYR A 158 20.72 -1.24 8.24
C TYR A 158 21.77 -2.16 7.61
N THR A 159 21.70 -2.29 6.30
CA THR A 159 22.71 -2.99 5.51
C THR A 159 24.04 -2.24 5.38
N ASN A 160 24.05 -0.96 5.71
CA ASN A 160 25.19 -0.07 5.57
C ASN A 160 26.06 -0.06 6.83
N ASN A 161 27.36 0.23 6.64
CA ASN A 161 28.28 0.41 7.76
C ASN A 161 28.21 1.87 8.26
N PHE A 162 27.69 2.08 9.46
CA PHE A 162 27.58 3.40 10.09
C PHE A 162 28.83 3.83 10.87
N ASP A 163 29.82 2.94 11.06
CA ASP A 163 31.07 3.31 11.75
C ASP A 163 31.85 4.39 11.03
N THR A 164 31.69 4.46 9.71
CA THR A 164 32.33 5.45 8.86
C THR A 164 31.48 6.69 8.59
N LEU A 165 30.28 6.80 9.18
CA LEU A 165 29.43 7.97 9.05
C LEU A 165 29.77 9.03 10.09
N ASN A 166 30.39 10.10 9.65
CA ASN A 166 30.85 11.19 10.52
C ASN A 166 29.74 12.24 10.75
N PRO A 167 29.78 12.98 11.86
CA PRO A 167 28.89 14.12 12.11
C PRO A 167 28.85 15.11 10.93
N GLY A 168 27.65 15.61 10.64
CA GLY A 168 27.36 16.49 9.50
C GLY A 168 27.28 15.77 8.13
N LYS A 169 27.35 14.44 8.11
CA LYS A 169 27.20 13.64 6.89
C LYS A 169 25.90 12.83 6.93
N CYS A 170 25.39 12.51 5.73
CA CYS A 170 24.23 11.66 5.54
C CYS A 170 24.60 10.39 4.79
N ARG A 171 23.81 9.33 5.00
CA ARG A 171 23.91 8.07 4.28
C ARG A 171 22.53 7.52 4.01
N TYR A 172 22.27 7.17 2.75
CA TYR A 172 21.10 6.39 2.38
C TYR A 172 21.31 4.93 2.76
N GLY A 173 20.28 4.27 3.25
CA GLY A 173 20.36 2.88 3.67
C GLY A 173 19.04 2.13 3.57
N LEU A 174 19.15 0.81 3.60
CA LEU A 174 18.02 -0.12 3.62
C LEU A 174 17.92 -0.75 5.00
N MET A 175 16.74 -0.72 5.60
CA MET A 175 16.39 -1.49 6.78
C MET A 175 15.86 -2.86 6.37
N LEU A 176 16.32 -3.91 7.03
CA LEU A 176 15.88 -5.27 6.78
C LEU A 176 15.14 -5.85 7.99
N LYS A 177 14.23 -6.78 7.68
CA LYS A 177 13.63 -7.69 8.66
C LYS A 177 14.57 -8.84 8.97
N GLU A 178 14.22 -9.65 9.97
CA GLU A 178 14.99 -10.85 10.38
C GLU A 178 15.11 -11.89 9.25
N ASP A 179 14.14 -11.91 8.34
CA ASP A 179 14.13 -12.79 7.16
C ASP A 179 14.96 -12.26 5.98
N GLY A 180 15.60 -11.08 6.15
CA GLY A 180 16.39 -10.40 5.11
C GLY A 180 15.56 -9.61 4.08
N MET A 181 14.26 -9.56 4.21
CA MET A 181 13.39 -8.75 3.32
C MET A 181 13.46 -7.28 3.73
N ILE A 182 13.36 -6.40 2.73
CA ILE A 182 13.36 -4.95 2.96
C ILE A 182 12.14 -4.58 3.82
N PHE A 183 12.43 -3.88 4.92
CA PHE A 183 11.41 -3.31 5.81
C PHE A 183 11.08 -1.88 5.41
N ASP A 184 12.10 -1.04 5.29
CA ASP A 184 11.99 0.36 4.85
C ASP A 184 13.34 0.85 4.32
N ASP A 185 13.38 2.06 3.80
CA ASP A 185 14.57 2.73 3.31
C ASP A 185 14.55 4.22 3.64
N GLY A 186 15.70 4.84 3.59
CA GLY A 186 15.77 6.28 3.78
C GLY A 186 17.16 6.82 4.04
N VAL A 187 17.20 8.09 4.39
CA VAL A 187 18.44 8.80 4.67
C VAL A 187 18.65 8.90 6.18
N CYS A 188 19.80 8.49 6.64
CA CYS A 188 20.26 8.69 8.00
C CYS A 188 21.29 9.82 8.05
N ALA A 189 21.01 10.85 8.82
CA ALA A 189 21.92 11.99 9.08
C ALA A 189 22.59 11.80 10.44
N CYS A 190 23.91 11.86 10.47
CA CYS A 190 24.69 11.89 11.70
C CYS A 190 24.78 13.34 12.21
N ILE A 191 24.04 13.65 13.28
CA ILE A 191 24.03 14.98 13.90
C ILE A 191 25.24 15.13 14.82
N SER A 192 25.50 14.10 15.65
CA SER A 192 26.68 14.02 16.49
C SER A 192 27.12 12.56 16.63
N LYS A 193 28.18 12.30 17.39
CA LYS A 193 28.69 10.95 17.64
C LYS A 193 27.62 9.97 18.13
N ASP A 194 26.69 10.45 18.95
CA ASP A 194 25.70 9.65 19.63
C ASP A 194 24.25 10.08 19.28
N HIS A 195 24.07 10.81 18.15
CA HIS A 195 22.78 11.35 17.74
C HIS A 195 22.61 11.28 16.21
N TYR A 196 21.55 10.60 15.78
CA TYR A 196 21.19 10.39 14.37
C TYR A 196 19.74 10.74 14.12
N LEU A 197 19.46 11.41 13.01
CA LEU A 197 18.11 11.63 12.50
C LEU A 197 17.91 10.75 11.26
N ILE A 198 16.90 9.90 11.32
CA ILE A 198 16.58 8.96 10.27
C ILE A 198 15.29 9.40 9.57
N HIS A 199 15.27 9.35 8.26
CA HIS A 199 14.05 9.43 7.47
C HIS A 199 13.65 8.05 6.99
N THR A 200 12.34 7.77 7.00
CA THR A 200 11.72 6.58 6.42
C THR A 200 10.80 6.97 5.27
N THR A 201 10.30 6.00 4.52
CA THR A 201 9.29 6.28 3.51
C THR A 201 8.00 6.78 4.13
N THR A 202 7.18 7.51 3.36
CA THR A 202 5.86 7.97 3.81
C THR A 202 4.95 6.80 4.20
N GLY A 203 5.02 5.69 3.47
CA GLY A 203 4.23 4.49 3.74
C GLY A 203 4.67 3.75 5.01
N GLY A 204 5.96 3.76 5.32
CA GLY A 204 6.55 3.11 6.50
C GLY A 204 6.53 3.95 7.77
N ALA A 205 6.21 5.24 7.68
CA ALA A 205 6.36 6.21 8.78
C ALA A 205 5.58 5.88 10.07
N ALA A 206 4.54 5.05 9.97
CA ALA A 206 3.69 4.66 11.11
C ALA A 206 3.96 3.24 11.64
N ASN A 207 4.87 2.50 11.00
CA ASN A 207 5.26 1.13 11.38
C ASN A 207 6.54 1.18 12.21
#